data_b839d4067aeff1901d5c1227937bc5e6
#
_entry.id   b839d4067aeff1901d5c1227937bc5e6
#
_cell.length_a   1.000
_cell.length_b   1.000
_cell.length_c   1.000
_cell.angle_alpha   90.00
_cell.angle_beta   90.00
_cell.angle_gamma   90.00
#
_symmetry.space_group_name_H-M   'P 1'
#
loop_
_entity.id
_entity.type
_entity.pdbx_description
1 polymer ?
#
loop_
_entity_poly.entity_id
_entity_poly.type
_entity_poly.pdbx_seq_one_letter_code
_entity_poly.pdbx_strand_id
1 'polypeptide(L)'
;RKRVMLLVLGVFTLCNALAVFASDFEVLLVLRVVPAFFHPVYCALAFSVAAASVAPEVAPRAVARLNMGVAAGMVVGVPISHVLAATVDFSVAMAFFAGVTGLMFLLTMAFVPELPVAQPMRYGAQLSVLQRPLVWLAIVAVICLNGSIFGVYNYLADYLQQIAALPGQFIAALLLVYGLLNIYGSYLGGNLLAKRPRATVRLFPLCTIALYCLLFVSGGQLLLLLAALIVAWGILGGINANINQYLLACVASDAPDFSNGLFL
;
A
#
# COMPACT_ATOMS: atom_id res chain seq x y z
N ARG A 1 20.75 4.96 6.96
CA ARG A 1 19.43 4.31 6.67
C ARG A 1 18.78 3.78 7.93
N LYS A 2 19.39 2.84 8.68
CA LYS A 2 18.84 2.25 9.92
C LYS A 2 18.41 3.30 10.94
N ARG A 3 19.26 4.30 11.25
CA ARG A 3 18.95 5.36 12.20
C ARG A 3 17.71 6.17 11.81
N VAL A 4 17.55 6.47 10.52
CA VAL A 4 16.35 7.18 10.04
C VAL A 4 15.10 6.30 10.15
N MET A 5 15.19 5.01 9.82
CA MET A 5 14.08 4.06 10.01
C MET A 5 13.66 3.97 11.48
N LEU A 6 14.64 3.88 12.40
CA LEU A 6 14.37 3.86 13.85
C LEU A 6 13.75 5.16 14.33
N LEU A 7 14.24 6.32 13.85
CA LEU A 7 13.64 7.62 14.20
C LEU A 7 12.17 7.67 13.76
N VAL A 8 11.89 7.28 12.52
CA VAL A 8 10.53 7.28 12.00
C VAL A 8 9.63 6.33 12.78
N LEU A 9 10.06 5.08 13.01
CA LEU A 9 9.29 4.12 13.83
C LEU A 9 9.11 4.61 15.28
N GLY A 10 10.10 5.30 15.84
CA GLY A 10 9.99 5.94 17.15
C GLY A 10 8.89 7.00 17.18
N VAL A 11 8.83 7.87 16.16
CA VAL A 11 7.75 8.85 16.00
C VAL A 11 6.40 8.17 15.86
N PHE A 12 6.29 7.13 15.04
CA PHE A 12 5.05 6.34 14.92
C PHE A 12 4.61 5.74 16.24
N THR A 13 5.52 5.09 16.96
CA THR A 13 5.22 4.45 18.24
C THR A 13 4.79 5.49 19.28
N LEU A 14 5.50 6.62 19.36
CA LEU A 14 5.18 7.69 20.29
C LEU A 14 3.81 8.32 19.99
N CYS A 15 3.55 8.65 18.71
CA CYS A 15 2.26 9.23 18.31
C CYS A 15 1.11 8.25 18.56
N ASN A 16 1.28 6.96 18.27
CA ASN A 16 0.26 5.95 18.56
C ASN A 16 0.06 5.76 20.07
N ALA A 17 1.11 5.79 20.87
CA ALA A 17 1.00 5.69 22.34
C ALA A 17 0.30 6.90 22.93
N LEU A 18 0.61 8.11 22.45
CA LEU A 18 -0.08 9.33 22.89
C LEU A 18 -1.54 9.35 22.43
N ALA A 19 -1.87 8.79 21.27
CA ALA A 19 -3.23 8.68 20.78
C ALA A 19 -4.15 7.82 21.67
N VAL A 20 -3.58 6.92 22.51
CA VAL A 20 -4.35 6.16 23.51
C VAL A 20 -5.02 7.08 24.53
N PHE A 21 -4.37 8.19 24.84
CA PHE A 21 -4.83 9.16 25.85
C PHE A 21 -5.50 10.40 25.24
N ALA A 22 -5.63 10.45 23.91
CA ALA A 22 -6.23 11.59 23.24
C ALA A 22 -7.74 11.60 23.45
N SER A 23 -8.25 12.61 24.18
CA SER A 23 -9.68 12.84 24.39
C SER A 23 -10.29 13.74 23.33
N ASP A 24 -9.48 14.61 22.70
CA ASP A 24 -9.90 15.59 21.75
C ASP A 24 -9.57 15.17 20.32
N PHE A 25 -10.52 15.43 19.40
CA PHE A 25 -10.34 15.11 17.97
C PHE A 25 -9.15 15.85 17.33
N GLU A 26 -8.91 17.10 17.70
CA GLU A 26 -7.81 17.91 17.17
C GLU A 26 -6.45 17.31 17.55
N VAL A 27 -6.29 16.91 18.80
CA VAL A 27 -5.08 16.23 19.28
C VAL A 27 -4.88 14.91 18.53
N LEU A 28 -5.95 14.12 18.39
CA LEU A 28 -5.88 12.86 17.64
C LEU A 28 -5.50 13.10 16.17
N LEU A 29 -6.04 14.14 15.54
CA LEU A 29 -5.74 14.49 14.14
C LEU A 29 -4.25 14.83 13.98
N VAL A 30 -3.67 15.66 14.87
CA VAL A 30 -2.25 15.99 14.84
C VAL A 30 -1.38 14.73 15.01
N LEU A 31 -1.73 13.86 15.97
CA LEU A 31 -1.02 12.61 16.22
C LEU A 31 -1.11 11.61 15.05
N ARG A 32 -2.06 11.79 14.13
CA ARG A 32 -2.19 11.01 12.88
C ARG A 32 -1.48 11.66 11.70
N VAL A 33 -1.53 12.98 11.60
CA VAL A 33 -0.91 13.73 10.51
C VAL A 33 0.63 13.71 10.61
N VAL A 34 1.18 13.87 11.81
CA VAL A 34 2.64 13.86 12.01
C VAL A 34 3.30 12.59 11.49
N PRO A 35 2.88 11.36 11.87
CA PRO A 35 3.44 10.15 11.29
C PRO A 35 3.25 10.03 9.78
N ALA A 36 2.13 10.51 9.22
CA ALA A 36 1.85 10.42 7.79
C ALA A 36 2.93 11.10 6.93
N PHE A 37 3.52 12.21 7.39
CA PHE A 37 4.64 12.85 6.70
C PHE A 37 5.91 11.99 6.66
N PHE A 38 6.11 11.14 7.65
CA PHE A 38 7.30 10.27 7.73
C PHE A 38 7.09 8.90 7.07
N HIS A 39 5.83 8.52 6.79
CA HIS A 39 5.51 7.23 6.20
C HIS A 39 6.22 6.96 4.87
N PRO A 40 6.23 7.88 3.88
CA PRO A 40 6.93 7.66 2.62
C PRO A 40 8.43 7.44 2.82
N VAL A 41 9.04 8.16 3.77
CA VAL A 41 10.48 8.04 4.08
C VAL A 41 10.79 6.64 4.62
N TYR A 42 9.96 6.12 5.54
CA TYR A 42 10.14 4.78 6.07
C TYR A 42 10.02 3.71 4.98
N CYS A 43 8.97 3.78 4.19
CA CYS A 43 8.71 2.80 3.13
C CYS A 43 9.79 2.82 2.05
N ALA A 44 10.22 3.99 1.58
CA ALA A 44 11.32 4.11 0.61
C ALA A 44 12.61 3.47 1.14
N LEU A 45 12.94 3.71 2.41
CA LEU A 45 14.09 3.10 3.05
C LEU A 45 13.92 1.58 3.24
N ALA A 46 12.73 1.12 3.61
CA ALA A 46 12.45 -0.32 3.77
C ALA A 46 12.65 -1.07 2.44
N PHE A 47 12.10 -0.56 1.33
CA PHE A 47 12.31 -1.12 0.00
C PHE A 47 13.78 -1.11 -0.42
N SER A 48 14.47 0.01 -0.19
CA SER A 48 15.88 0.16 -0.52
C SER A 48 16.76 -0.81 0.29
N VAL A 49 16.50 -0.95 1.60
CA VAL A 49 17.23 -1.89 2.48
C VAL A 49 16.94 -3.33 2.07
N ALA A 50 15.69 -3.69 1.79
CA ALA A 50 15.34 -5.05 1.36
C ALA A 50 16.02 -5.42 0.04
N ALA A 51 16.04 -4.52 -0.93
CA ALA A 51 16.73 -4.74 -2.20
C ALA A 51 18.24 -4.86 -2.03
N ALA A 52 18.86 -4.04 -1.16
CA ALA A 52 20.30 -4.03 -0.91
C ALA A 52 20.78 -5.18 0.00
N SER A 53 19.88 -5.85 0.73
CA SER A 53 20.22 -6.97 1.63
C SER A 53 20.37 -8.32 0.92
N VAL A 54 20.10 -8.37 -0.38
CA VAL A 54 20.13 -9.61 -1.18
C VAL A 54 20.92 -9.40 -2.47
N ALA A 55 21.27 -10.49 -3.15
CA ALA A 55 21.90 -10.40 -4.47
C ALA A 55 20.99 -9.71 -5.50
N PRO A 56 21.54 -8.95 -6.46
CA PRO A 56 20.76 -8.16 -7.43
C PRO A 56 19.69 -8.95 -8.18
N GLU A 57 19.97 -10.22 -8.47
CA GLU A 57 19.07 -11.13 -9.22
C GLU A 57 17.80 -11.46 -8.42
N VAL A 58 17.88 -11.44 -7.09
CA VAL A 58 16.76 -11.75 -6.19
C VAL A 58 16.14 -10.50 -5.54
N ALA A 59 16.71 -9.32 -5.77
CA ALA A 59 16.21 -8.06 -5.22
C ALA A 59 14.71 -7.80 -5.55
N PRO A 60 14.20 -8.07 -6.78
CA PRO A 60 12.77 -7.92 -7.06
C PRO A 60 11.88 -8.82 -6.20
N ARG A 61 12.36 -10.02 -5.85
CA ARG A 61 11.62 -10.94 -4.95
C ARG A 61 11.58 -10.43 -3.52
N ALA A 62 12.65 -9.81 -3.03
CA ALA A 62 12.69 -9.21 -1.70
C ALA A 62 11.69 -8.04 -1.58
N VAL A 63 11.65 -7.19 -2.60
CA VAL A 63 10.68 -6.08 -2.72
C VAL A 63 9.25 -6.60 -2.79
N ALA A 64 9.00 -7.65 -3.59
CA ALA A 64 7.67 -8.26 -3.67
C ALA A 64 7.21 -8.85 -2.33
N ARG A 65 8.11 -9.44 -1.53
CA ARG A 65 7.79 -9.92 -0.17
C ARG A 65 7.38 -8.78 0.76
N LEU A 66 8.01 -7.61 0.65
CA LEU A 66 7.59 -6.42 1.40
C LEU A 66 6.18 -5.98 1.01
N ASN A 67 5.88 -5.89 -0.28
CA ASN A 67 4.54 -5.56 -0.77
C ASN A 67 3.49 -6.57 -0.29
N MET A 68 3.82 -7.86 -0.28
CA MET A 68 2.94 -8.89 0.30
C MET A 68 2.72 -8.66 1.80
N GLY A 69 3.77 -8.26 2.54
CA GLY A 69 3.66 -7.91 3.96
C GLY A 69 2.75 -6.70 4.20
N VAL A 70 2.85 -5.67 3.37
CA VAL A 70 1.96 -4.49 3.41
C VAL A 70 0.51 -4.91 3.16
N ALA A 71 0.25 -5.68 2.11
CA ALA A 71 -1.08 -6.17 1.79
C ALA A 71 -1.65 -7.06 2.91
N ALA A 72 -0.85 -7.99 3.47
CA ALA A 72 -1.25 -8.82 4.60
C ALA A 72 -1.58 -7.98 5.85
N GLY A 73 -0.77 -6.93 6.11
CA GLY A 73 -1.04 -5.98 7.20
C GLY A 73 -2.36 -5.25 7.04
N MET A 74 -2.74 -4.84 5.83
CA MET A 74 -4.04 -4.23 5.57
C MET A 74 -5.20 -5.23 5.74
N VAL A 75 -5.04 -6.46 5.22
CA VAL A 75 -6.08 -7.49 5.29
C VAL A 75 -6.35 -7.95 6.72
N VAL A 76 -5.33 -8.02 7.57
CA VAL A 76 -5.44 -8.52 8.95
C VAL A 76 -5.56 -7.36 9.95
N GLY A 77 -4.75 -6.31 9.79
CA GLY A 77 -4.65 -5.21 10.74
C GLY A 77 -5.90 -4.34 10.79
N VAL A 78 -6.49 -4.02 9.64
CA VAL A 78 -7.70 -3.18 9.58
C VAL A 78 -8.90 -3.86 10.26
N PRO A 79 -9.26 -5.12 9.96
CA PRO A 79 -10.34 -5.80 10.66
C PRO A 79 -10.09 -5.94 12.17
N ILE A 80 -8.86 -6.30 12.58
CA ILE A 80 -8.54 -6.43 14.01
C ILE A 80 -8.74 -5.09 14.71
N SER A 81 -8.21 -4.00 14.16
CA SER A 81 -8.35 -2.68 14.77
C SER A 81 -9.82 -2.24 14.85
N HIS A 82 -10.61 -2.55 13.82
CA HIS A 82 -12.04 -2.24 13.80
C HIS A 82 -12.81 -3.05 14.86
N VAL A 83 -12.53 -4.34 14.99
CA VAL A 83 -13.13 -5.19 16.04
C VAL A 83 -12.76 -4.67 17.41
N LEU A 84 -11.49 -4.36 17.67
CA LEU A 84 -11.04 -3.82 18.96
C LEU A 84 -11.75 -2.50 19.30
N ALA A 85 -11.85 -1.58 18.34
CA ALA A 85 -12.54 -0.32 18.55
C ALA A 85 -14.05 -0.48 18.79
N ALA A 86 -14.70 -1.44 18.11
CA ALA A 86 -16.14 -1.66 18.21
C ALA A 86 -16.55 -2.49 19.44
N THR A 87 -15.70 -3.44 19.89
CA THR A 87 -16.07 -4.37 20.97
C THR A 87 -15.51 -3.98 22.34
N VAL A 88 -14.40 -3.24 22.38
CA VAL A 88 -13.74 -2.86 23.63
C VAL A 88 -13.75 -1.35 23.79
N ASP A 89 -12.84 -0.65 23.10
CA ASP A 89 -12.76 0.81 23.08
C ASP A 89 -11.78 1.28 22.00
N PHE A 90 -11.95 2.53 21.53
CA PHE A 90 -11.04 3.17 20.58
C PHE A 90 -9.60 3.24 21.10
N SER A 91 -9.39 3.53 22.38
CA SER A 91 -8.08 3.58 23.04
C SER A 91 -7.33 2.24 22.93
N VAL A 92 -8.05 1.11 23.02
CA VAL A 92 -7.46 -0.23 22.87
C VAL A 92 -6.99 -0.48 21.44
N ALA A 93 -7.72 -0.02 20.44
CA ALA A 93 -7.26 -0.08 19.04
C ALA A 93 -5.99 0.78 18.84
N MET A 94 -5.89 1.94 19.48
CA MET A 94 -4.67 2.77 19.45
C MET A 94 -3.51 2.09 20.18
N ALA A 95 -3.75 1.46 21.34
CA ALA A 95 -2.74 0.68 22.05
C ALA A 95 -2.22 -0.50 21.21
N PHE A 96 -3.09 -1.16 20.46
CA PHE A 96 -2.70 -2.20 19.50
C PHE A 96 -1.73 -1.65 18.45
N PHE A 97 -2.03 -0.50 17.82
CA PHE A 97 -1.11 0.13 16.87
C PHE A 97 0.21 0.55 17.50
N ALA A 98 0.19 1.09 18.72
CA ALA A 98 1.39 1.43 19.47
C ALA A 98 2.25 0.18 19.75
N GLY A 99 1.62 -0.93 20.14
CA GLY A 99 2.30 -2.20 20.37
C GLY A 99 2.93 -2.78 19.12
N VAL A 100 2.20 -2.79 17.98
CA VAL A 100 2.72 -3.26 16.69
C VAL A 100 3.88 -2.40 16.21
N THR A 101 3.75 -1.07 16.24
CA THR A 101 4.83 -0.16 15.81
C THR A 101 6.03 -0.21 16.74
N GLY A 102 5.81 -0.36 18.06
CA GLY A 102 6.88 -0.57 19.04
C GLY A 102 7.62 -1.88 18.84
N LEU A 103 6.90 -2.97 18.55
CA LEU A 103 7.50 -4.26 18.18
C LEU A 103 8.36 -4.12 16.91
N MET A 104 7.83 -3.45 15.88
CA MET A 104 8.58 -3.19 14.64
C MET A 104 9.83 -2.34 14.88
N PHE A 105 9.76 -1.35 15.80
CA PHE A 105 10.92 -0.58 16.22
C PHE A 105 12.01 -1.49 16.82
N LEU A 106 11.63 -2.37 17.76
CA LEU A 106 12.56 -3.31 18.40
C LEU A 106 13.15 -4.32 17.40
N LEU A 107 12.31 -4.88 16.53
CA LEU A 107 12.77 -5.81 15.48
C LEU A 107 13.72 -5.11 14.48
N THR A 108 13.42 -3.87 14.10
CA THR A 108 14.30 -3.09 13.22
C THR A 108 15.64 -2.80 13.92
N MET A 109 15.62 -2.48 15.19
CA MET A 109 16.83 -2.26 16.00
C MET A 109 17.69 -3.55 16.08
N ALA A 110 17.05 -4.70 16.27
CA ALA A 110 17.75 -5.98 16.45
C ALA A 110 18.24 -6.59 15.14
N PHE A 111 17.41 -6.60 14.10
CA PHE A 111 17.64 -7.43 12.90
C PHE A 111 18.06 -6.65 11.65
N VAL A 112 17.77 -5.35 11.54
CA VAL A 112 18.15 -4.61 10.33
C VAL A 112 19.63 -4.22 10.42
N PRO A 113 20.48 -4.66 9.45
CA PRO A 113 21.90 -4.31 9.45
C PRO A 113 22.13 -2.83 9.11
N GLU A 114 23.23 -2.28 9.59
CA GLU A 114 23.70 -1.00 9.12
C GLU A 114 24.29 -1.13 7.72
N LEU A 115 23.49 -0.86 6.70
CA LEU A 115 23.98 -0.86 5.33
C LEU A 115 24.63 0.50 5.01
N PRO A 116 25.90 0.50 4.55
CA PRO A 116 26.55 1.73 4.12
C PRO A 116 25.78 2.34 2.93
N VAL A 117 25.67 3.65 2.91
CA VAL A 117 25.14 4.38 1.75
C VAL A 117 26.21 4.31 0.66
N ALA A 118 25.99 3.52 -0.36
CA ALA A 118 26.99 3.23 -1.40
C ALA A 118 27.48 4.49 -2.14
N GLN A 119 26.63 5.49 -2.28
CA GLN A 119 27.00 6.89 -2.63
C GLN A 119 25.89 7.83 -2.17
N PRO A 120 26.18 8.90 -1.41
CA PRO A 120 25.19 9.94 -1.14
C PRO A 120 24.92 10.68 -2.46
N MET A 121 23.82 10.37 -3.13
CA MET A 121 23.41 11.18 -4.27
C MET A 121 23.14 12.60 -3.78
N ARG A 122 23.75 13.58 -4.44
CA ARG A 122 23.50 15.00 -4.15
C ARG A 122 22.00 15.28 -4.32
N TYR A 123 21.38 15.93 -3.35
CA TYR A 123 19.95 16.29 -3.40
C TYR A 123 19.54 16.96 -4.71
N GLY A 124 20.42 17.77 -5.32
CA GLY A 124 20.20 18.38 -6.62
C GLY A 124 20.05 17.38 -7.78
N ALA A 125 20.76 16.26 -7.76
CA ALA A 125 20.65 15.22 -8.77
C ALA A 125 19.34 14.43 -8.63
N GLN A 126 18.80 14.25 -7.43
CA GLN A 126 17.50 13.63 -7.20
C GLN A 126 16.35 14.55 -7.66
N LEU A 127 16.44 15.84 -7.40
CA LEU A 127 15.44 16.83 -7.81
C LEU A 127 15.46 17.10 -9.32
N SER A 128 16.60 16.90 -10.00
CA SER A 128 16.69 17.07 -11.46
C SER A 128 15.80 16.07 -12.24
N VAL A 129 15.45 14.94 -11.61
CA VAL A 129 14.50 13.96 -12.17
C VAL A 129 13.12 14.59 -12.35
N LEU A 130 12.70 15.52 -11.48
CA LEU A 130 11.44 16.25 -11.58
C LEU A 130 11.38 17.23 -12.77
N GLN A 131 12.52 17.56 -13.38
CA GLN A 131 12.55 18.41 -14.58
C GLN A 131 12.16 17.65 -15.85
N ARG A 132 12.07 16.32 -15.77
CA ARG A 132 11.69 15.47 -16.92
C ARG A 132 10.16 15.41 -17.04
N PRO A 133 9.55 15.82 -18.17
CA PRO A 133 8.10 15.78 -18.32
C PRO A 133 7.52 14.36 -18.25
N LEU A 134 8.30 13.34 -18.59
CA LEU A 134 7.91 11.94 -18.51
C LEU A 134 7.67 11.49 -17.06
N VAL A 135 8.38 12.08 -16.09
CA VAL A 135 8.18 11.81 -14.64
C VAL A 135 6.80 12.31 -14.21
N TRP A 136 6.42 13.51 -14.62
CA TRP A 136 5.09 14.05 -14.30
C TRP A 136 3.97 13.23 -14.93
N LEU A 137 4.17 12.77 -16.16
CA LEU A 137 3.20 11.88 -16.81
C LEU A 137 3.05 10.56 -16.04
N ALA A 138 4.16 9.98 -15.55
CA ALA A 138 4.12 8.78 -14.72
C ALA A 138 3.44 9.03 -13.37
N ILE A 139 3.72 10.17 -12.72
CA ILE A 139 3.06 10.56 -11.47
C ILE A 139 1.54 10.69 -11.67
N VAL A 140 1.11 11.41 -12.71
CA VAL A 140 -0.32 11.55 -13.03
C VAL A 140 -0.95 10.19 -13.30
N ALA A 141 -0.29 9.32 -14.08
CA ALA A 141 -0.78 7.97 -14.35
C ALA A 141 -0.94 7.16 -13.04
N VAL A 142 0.05 7.21 -12.14
CA VAL A 142 -0.01 6.53 -10.83
C VAL A 142 -1.14 7.09 -9.96
N ILE A 143 -1.31 8.41 -9.91
CA ILE A 143 -2.42 9.05 -9.18
C ILE A 143 -3.77 8.58 -9.73
N CYS A 144 -3.94 8.57 -11.07
CA CYS A 144 -5.17 8.13 -11.70
C CYS A 144 -5.45 6.63 -11.44
N LEU A 145 -4.42 5.78 -11.56
CA LEU A 145 -4.54 4.35 -11.31
C LEU A 145 -4.86 4.04 -9.85
N ASN A 146 -4.14 4.64 -8.90
CA ASN A 146 -4.44 4.49 -7.48
C ASN A 146 -5.81 5.07 -7.12
N GLY A 147 -6.12 6.27 -7.62
CA GLY A 147 -7.42 6.90 -7.40
C GLY A 147 -8.58 6.05 -7.91
N SER A 148 -8.43 5.38 -9.05
CA SER A 148 -9.46 4.48 -9.57
C SER A 148 -9.68 3.25 -8.69
N ILE A 149 -8.62 2.64 -8.18
CA ILE A 149 -8.73 1.44 -7.33
C ILE A 149 -9.23 1.81 -5.93
N PHE A 150 -8.56 2.76 -5.26
CA PHE A 150 -8.90 3.12 -3.88
C PHE A 150 -10.20 3.95 -3.78
N GLY A 151 -10.49 4.77 -4.79
CA GLY A 151 -11.74 5.53 -4.84
C GLY A 151 -12.95 4.59 -4.83
N VAL A 152 -12.97 3.59 -5.70
CA VAL A 152 -14.06 2.60 -5.73
C VAL A 152 -14.05 1.71 -4.48
N TYR A 153 -12.86 1.31 -3.99
CA TYR A 153 -12.74 0.46 -2.80
C TYR A 153 -13.36 1.11 -1.54
N ASN A 154 -13.17 2.40 -1.36
CA ASN A 154 -13.72 3.11 -0.21
C ASN A 154 -15.26 3.10 -0.17
N TYR A 155 -15.89 3.04 -1.33
CA TYR A 155 -17.36 3.00 -1.46
C TYR A 155 -17.90 1.57 -1.66
N LEU A 156 -17.04 0.56 -1.71
CA LEU A 156 -17.46 -0.82 -1.99
C LEU A 156 -18.43 -1.36 -0.92
N ALA A 157 -18.12 -1.12 0.35
CA ALA A 157 -18.98 -1.59 1.44
C ALA A 157 -20.38 -0.96 1.36
N ASP A 158 -20.45 0.34 1.11
CA ASP A 158 -21.71 1.06 0.95
C ASP A 158 -22.50 0.58 -0.28
N TYR A 159 -21.81 0.35 -1.40
CA TYR A 159 -22.40 -0.21 -2.61
C TYR A 159 -23.01 -1.59 -2.35
N LEU A 160 -22.29 -2.47 -1.67
CA LEU A 160 -22.74 -3.82 -1.34
C LEU A 160 -23.94 -3.79 -0.37
N GLN A 161 -23.96 -2.85 0.54
CA GLN A 161 -25.05 -2.71 1.52
C GLN A 161 -26.29 -2.06 0.90
N GLN A 162 -26.13 -0.96 0.16
CA GLN A 162 -27.27 -0.15 -0.30
C GLN A 162 -27.85 -0.64 -1.63
N ILE A 163 -27.00 -1.11 -2.56
CA ILE A 163 -27.42 -1.49 -3.91
C ILE A 163 -27.63 -3.00 -4.02
N ALA A 164 -26.65 -3.79 -3.52
CA ALA A 164 -26.77 -5.24 -3.53
C ALA A 164 -27.57 -5.81 -2.35
N ALA A 165 -27.96 -4.95 -1.36
CA ALA A 165 -28.73 -5.29 -0.16
C ALA A 165 -28.15 -6.50 0.62
N LEU A 166 -26.82 -6.64 0.65
CA LEU A 166 -26.16 -7.77 1.29
C LEU A 166 -26.05 -7.58 2.81
N PRO A 167 -26.25 -8.64 3.61
CA PRO A 167 -26.02 -8.62 5.04
C PRO A 167 -24.53 -8.33 5.35
N GLY A 168 -24.24 -7.61 6.44
CA GLY A 168 -22.89 -7.19 6.82
C GLY A 168 -21.86 -8.34 6.91
N GLN A 169 -22.29 -9.54 7.29
CA GLN A 169 -21.41 -10.73 7.35
C GLN A 169 -20.89 -11.12 5.95
N PHE A 170 -21.75 -11.04 4.91
CA PHE A 170 -21.32 -11.31 3.53
C PHE A 170 -20.41 -10.21 3.00
N ILE A 171 -20.67 -8.95 3.36
CA ILE A 171 -19.81 -7.83 2.98
C ILE A 171 -18.40 -8.04 3.57
N ALA A 172 -18.31 -8.36 4.86
CA ALA A 172 -17.04 -8.65 5.51
C ALA A 172 -16.27 -9.80 4.83
N ALA A 173 -16.97 -10.89 4.47
CA ALA A 173 -16.38 -12.02 3.76
C ALA A 173 -15.87 -11.62 2.36
N LEU A 174 -16.63 -10.83 1.59
CA LEU A 174 -16.23 -10.35 0.27
C LEU A 174 -15.01 -9.40 0.35
N LEU A 175 -14.97 -8.52 1.34
CA LEU A 175 -13.81 -7.65 1.57
C LEU A 175 -12.56 -8.44 1.96
N LEU A 176 -12.71 -9.50 2.77
CA LEU A 176 -11.63 -10.41 3.10
C LEU A 176 -11.11 -11.14 1.85
N VAL A 177 -12.02 -11.67 1.03
CA VAL A 177 -11.69 -12.33 -0.24
C VAL A 177 -10.96 -11.35 -1.17
N TYR A 178 -11.45 -10.12 -1.32
CA TYR A 178 -10.78 -9.06 -2.06
C TYR A 178 -9.33 -8.87 -1.59
N GLY A 179 -9.13 -8.74 -0.27
CA GLY A 179 -7.80 -8.55 0.32
C GLY A 179 -6.85 -9.72 0.06
N LEU A 180 -7.31 -10.96 0.22
CA LEU A 180 -6.52 -12.16 -0.08
C LEU A 180 -6.14 -12.25 -1.56
N LEU A 181 -7.07 -11.88 -2.44
CA LEU A 181 -6.83 -11.87 -3.88
C LEU A 181 -5.93 -10.71 -4.31
N ASN A 182 -5.90 -9.62 -3.57
CA ASN A 182 -4.94 -8.53 -3.77
C ASN A 182 -3.50 -9.03 -3.53
N ILE A 183 -3.26 -9.86 -2.50
CA ILE A 183 -1.97 -10.51 -2.26
C ILE A 183 -1.58 -11.40 -3.44
N TYR A 184 -2.51 -12.23 -3.91
CA TYR A 184 -2.30 -13.10 -5.08
C TYR A 184 -2.06 -12.27 -6.36
N GLY A 185 -2.82 -11.20 -6.55
CA GLY A 185 -2.66 -10.24 -7.64
C GLY A 185 -1.28 -9.58 -7.66
N SER A 186 -0.73 -9.25 -6.49
CA SER A 186 0.64 -8.73 -6.37
C SER A 186 1.68 -9.74 -6.86
N TYR A 187 1.52 -11.01 -6.51
CA TYR A 187 2.39 -12.07 -7.02
C TYR A 187 2.29 -12.22 -8.55
N LEU A 188 1.06 -12.23 -9.08
CA LEU A 188 0.83 -12.28 -10.54
C LEU A 188 1.39 -11.05 -11.24
N GLY A 189 1.18 -9.85 -10.70
CA GLY A 189 1.67 -8.59 -11.26
C GLY A 189 3.19 -8.58 -11.43
N GLY A 190 3.92 -9.05 -10.43
CA GLY A 190 5.37 -9.20 -10.50
C GLY A 190 5.81 -10.13 -11.64
N ASN A 191 5.14 -11.28 -11.78
CA ASN A 191 5.44 -12.24 -12.85
C ASN A 191 5.07 -11.73 -14.25
N LEU A 192 3.93 -11.05 -14.39
CA LEU A 192 3.47 -10.48 -15.65
C LEU A 192 4.39 -9.34 -16.12
N LEU A 193 4.80 -8.47 -15.21
CA LEU A 193 5.74 -7.38 -15.50
C LEU A 193 7.13 -7.91 -15.86
N ALA A 194 7.60 -8.98 -15.23
CA ALA A 194 8.87 -9.61 -15.57
C ALA A 194 8.85 -10.23 -16.99
N LYS A 195 7.73 -10.85 -17.39
CA LYS A 195 7.62 -11.54 -18.68
C LYS A 195 7.19 -10.62 -19.83
N ARG A 196 6.19 -9.75 -19.62
CA ARG A 196 5.57 -8.93 -20.67
C ARG A 196 5.18 -7.53 -20.15
N PRO A 197 6.15 -6.68 -19.75
CA PRO A 197 5.86 -5.41 -19.08
C PRO A 197 4.98 -4.48 -19.91
N ARG A 198 5.29 -4.31 -21.20
CA ARG A 198 4.52 -3.42 -22.07
C ARG A 198 3.07 -3.85 -22.25
N ALA A 199 2.82 -5.15 -22.39
CA ALA A 199 1.45 -5.68 -22.51
C ALA A 199 0.68 -5.50 -21.20
N THR A 200 1.31 -5.80 -20.07
CA THR A 200 0.70 -5.67 -18.74
C THR A 200 0.27 -4.23 -18.47
N VAL A 201 1.16 -3.26 -18.70
CA VAL A 201 0.87 -1.83 -18.47
C VAL A 201 -0.25 -1.32 -19.38
N ARG A 202 -0.31 -1.77 -20.66
CA ARG A 202 -1.33 -1.33 -21.61
C ARG A 202 -2.70 -1.98 -21.36
N LEU A 203 -2.73 -3.26 -21.04
CA LEU A 203 -3.98 -4.01 -20.86
C LEU A 203 -4.64 -3.72 -19.52
N PHE A 204 -3.87 -3.40 -18.49
CA PHE A 204 -4.37 -3.19 -17.14
C PHE A 204 -5.50 -2.13 -17.05
N PRO A 205 -5.34 -0.89 -17.58
CA PRO A 205 -6.41 0.11 -17.54
C PRO A 205 -7.67 -0.36 -18.27
N LEU A 206 -7.52 -1.07 -19.41
CA LEU A 206 -8.65 -1.59 -20.16
C LEU A 206 -9.42 -2.66 -19.37
N CYS A 207 -8.70 -3.56 -18.70
CA CYS A 207 -9.32 -4.56 -17.82
C CYS A 207 -10.05 -3.91 -16.64
N THR A 208 -9.47 -2.86 -16.06
CA THR A 208 -10.07 -2.11 -14.95
C THR A 208 -11.34 -1.37 -15.39
N ILE A 209 -11.30 -0.70 -16.54
CA ILE A 209 -12.48 -0.04 -17.13
C ILE A 209 -13.58 -1.07 -17.41
N ALA A 210 -13.27 -2.18 -18.07
CA ALA A 210 -14.23 -3.23 -18.35
C ALA A 210 -14.87 -3.77 -17.08
N LEU A 211 -14.07 -4.00 -16.03
CA LEU A 211 -14.57 -4.46 -14.74
C LEU A 211 -15.53 -3.45 -14.10
N TYR A 212 -15.20 -2.17 -14.10
CA TYR A 212 -16.08 -1.14 -13.52
C TYR A 212 -17.36 -0.96 -14.32
N CYS A 213 -17.30 -1.02 -15.66
CA CYS A 213 -18.50 -1.04 -16.51
C CYS A 213 -19.40 -2.22 -16.15
N LEU A 214 -18.84 -3.42 -15.99
CA LEU A 214 -19.60 -4.61 -15.61
C LEU A 214 -20.19 -4.48 -14.19
N LEU A 215 -19.44 -3.95 -13.22
CA LEU A 215 -19.95 -3.68 -11.87
C LEU A 215 -21.13 -2.71 -11.91
N PHE A 216 -21.03 -1.65 -12.69
CA PHE A 216 -22.09 -0.65 -12.83
C PHE A 216 -23.33 -1.22 -13.50
N VAL A 217 -23.17 -1.94 -14.63
CA VAL A 217 -24.29 -2.49 -15.40
C VAL A 217 -24.97 -3.64 -14.65
N SER A 218 -24.23 -4.45 -13.88
CA SER A 218 -24.80 -5.58 -13.14
C SER A 218 -25.73 -5.13 -11.99
N GLY A 219 -25.60 -3.89 -11.50
CA GLY A 219 -26.46 -3.32 -10.47
C GLY A 219 -26.60 -4.18 -9.20
N GLY A 220 -25.70 -5.14 -8.97
CA GLY A 220 -25.75 -6.05 -7.83
C GLY A 220 -26.82 -7.15 -7.90
N GLN A 221 -27.55 -7.28 -9.02
CA GLN A 221 -28.69 -8.21 -9.13
C GLN A 221 -28.29 -9.69 -9.14
N LEU A 222 -27.09 -10.02 -9.61
CA LEU A 222 -26.57 -11.38 -9.68
C LEU A 222 -25.40 -11.57 -8.68
N LEU A 223 -25.67 -12.14 -7.53
CA LEU A 223 -24.68 -12.34 -6.46
C LEU A 223 -23.41 -13.06 -6.93
N LEU A 224 -23.56 -14.09 -7.77
CA LEU A 224 -22.42 -14.83 -8.33
C LEU A 224 -21.56 -13.95 -9.24
N LEU A 225 -22.17 -13.13 -10.08
CA LEU A 225 -21.45 -12.20 -10.94
C LEU A 225 -20.73 -11.14 -10.11
N LEU A 226 -21.41 -10.58 -9.11
CA LEU A 226 -20.83 -9.61 -8.20
C LEU A 226 -19.62 -10.18 -7.45
N ALA A 227 -19.73 -11.39 -6.91
CA ALA A 227 -18.63 -12.07 -6.27
C ALA A 227 -17.45 -12.31 -7.25
N ALA A 228 -17.71 -12.75 -8.47
CA ALA A 228 -16.68 -12.93 -9.49
C ALA A 228 -15.99 -11.62 -9.87
N LEU A 229 -16.74 -10.52 -9.97
CA LEU A 229 -16.18 -9.19 -10.24
C LEU A 229 -15.30 -8.69 -9.09
N ILE A 230 -15.70 -8.92 -7.82
CA ILE A 230 -14.88 -8.58 -6.65
C ILE A 230 -13.60 -9.41 -6.61
N VAL A 231 -13.68 -10.71 -6.95
CA VAL A 231 -12.51 -11.58 -7.12
C VAL A 231 -11.55 -11.03 -8.17
N ALA A 232 -12.04 -10.70 -9.35
CA ALA A 232 -11.23 -10.12 -10.42
C ALA A 232 -10.64 -8.78 -10.01
N TRP A 233 -11.41 -7.96 -9.31
CA TRP A 233 -10.95 -6.66 -8.83
C TRP A 233 -9.87 -6.76 -7.75
N GLY A 234 -9.98 -7.70 -6.82
CA GLY A 234 -8.91 -7.98 -5.84
C GLY A 234 -7.58 -8.29 -6.54
N ILE A 235 -7.62 -9.15 -7.57
CA ILE A 235 -6.43 -9.48 -8.37
C ILE A 235 -5.88 -8.23 -9.09
N LEU A 236 -6.74 -7.44 -9.73
CA LEU A 236 -6.32 -6.20 -10.39
C LEU A 236 -5.73 -5.19 -9.39
N GLY A 237 -6.28 -5.07 -8.18
CA GLY A 237 -5.73 -4.21 -7.13
C GLY A 237 -4.28 -4.56 -6.78
N GLY A 238 -3.97 -5.86 -6.64
CA GLY A 238 -2.60 -6.32 -6.41
C GLY A 238 -1.66 -6.08 -7.59
N ILE A 239 -2.15 -6.26 -8.83
CA ILE A 239 -1.37 -5.95 -10.05
C ILE A 239 -1.09 -4.44 -10.13
N ASN A 240 -2.05 -3.59 -9.73
CA ASN A 240 -1.92 -2.13 -9.74
C ASN A 240 -0.69 -1.65 -8.95
N ALA A 241 -0.49 -2.16 -7.74
CA ALA A 241 0.64 -1.78 -6.89
C ALA A 241 1.99 -2.00 -7.61
N ASN A 242 2.13 -3.15 -8.29
CA ASN A 242 3.35 -3.47 -9.03
C ASN A 242 3.52 -2.61 -10.30
N ILE A 243 2.42 -2.29 -11.00
CA ILE A 243 2.47 -1.41 -12.18
C ILE A 243 2.91 -0.01 -11.78
N ASN A 244 2.35 0.55 -10.71
CA ASN A 244 2.67 1.88 -10.23
C ASN A 244 4.16 1.98 -9.87
N GLN A 245 4.68 1.01 -9.12
CA GLN A 245 6.10 0.93 -8.78
C GLN A 245 6.98 0.79 -10.03
N TYR A 246 6.58 -0.08 -10.97
CA TYR A 246 7.29 -0.29 -12.23
C TYR A 246 7.36 0.99 -13.09
N LEU A 247 6.24 1.72 -13.23
CA LEU A 247 6.20 2.96 -14.01
C LEU A 247 7.17 4.00 -13.46
N LEU A 248 7.17 4.23 -12.16
CA LEU A 248 8.06 5.18 -11.52
C LEU A 248 9.52 4.74 -11.58
N ALA A 249 9.80 3.45 -11.37
CA ALA A 249 11.14 2.90 -11.48
C ALA A 249 11.73 3.03 -12.89
N CYS A 250 10.90 2.86 -13.95
CA CYS A 250 11.34 3.03 -15.33
C CYS A 250 11.70 4.48 -15.68
N VAL A 251 10.99 5.45 -15.14
CA VAL A 251 11.17 6.87 -15.49
C VAL A 251 12.24 7.52 -14.64
N ALA A 252 12.43 7.07 -13.40
CA ALA A 252 13.40 7.56 -12.44
C ALA A 252 14.49 6.53 -12.12
N SER A 253 14.95 5.79 -13.15
CA SER A 253 15.98 4.73 -13.00
C SER A 253 17.28 5.24 -12.41
N ASP A 254 17.62 6.52 -12.64
CA ASP A 254 18.83 7.17 -12.14
C ASP A 254 18.73 7.54 -10.65
N ALA A 255 17.53 7.50 -10.05
CA ALA A 255 17.28 7.88 -8.67
C ALA A 255 16.30 6.89 -7.99
N PRO A 256 16.71 5.65 -7.70
CA PRO A 256 15.83 4.58 -7.21
C PRO A 256 15.20 4.90 -5.84
N ASP A 257 15.94 5.56 -4.93
CA ASP A 257 15.40 5.94 -3.63
C ASP A 257 14.31 7.02 -3.76
N PHE A 258 14.48 7.95 -4.69
CA PHE A 258 13.51 8.98 -5.02
C PHE A 258 12.27 8.38 -5.72
N SER A 259 12.47 7.45 -6.66
CA SER A 259 11.40 6.71 -7.33
C SER A 259 10.51 5.96 -6.34
N ASN A 260 11.11 5.27 -5.38
CA ASN A 260 10.38 4.57 -4.33
C ASN A 260 9.62 5.55 -3.41
N GLY A 261 10.17 6.74 -3.15
CA GLY A 261 9.49 7.78 -2.39
C GLY A 261 8.29 8.39 -3.12
N LEU A 262 8.34 8.50 -4.46
CA LEU A 262 7.23 8.98 -5.29
C LEU A 262 6.08 7.97 -5.42
N PHE A 263 6.38 6.68 -5.25
CA PHE A 263 5.37 5.62 -5.29
C PHE A 263 4.42 5.66 -4.07
N LEU A 264 4.90 6.14 -2.96
CA LEU A 264 4.22 6.15 -1.65
C LEU A 264 3.51 7.45 -1.36
#